data_74e35485dbc4cd4cc699385880caea1d
#
_entry.id   74e35485dbc4cd4cc699385880caea1d
#
_cell.length_a   1.000
_cell.length_b   1.000
_cell.length_c   1.000
_cell.angle_alpha   90.00
_cell.angle_beta   90.00
_cell.angle_gamma   90.00
#
_symmetry.space_group_name_H-M   'P 1'
#
loop_
_entity.id
_entity.type
_entity.pdbx_description
1 polymer ?
#
loop_
_entity_poly.entity_id
_entity_poly.type
_entity_poly.pdbx_seq_one_letter_code
_entity_poly.pdbx_strand_id
1 'polypeptide(L)'
;MKTQTIFFKNPAYIREVASIAGPKEAEGPIGSYFDKTVEDDSLGQKSFERAEVMMHTTTLKYLLNKAKMRSAQIDLCVSGDLSDEITGANFTMRSFDIPFLGIYSACASFAESIIVGSTFIDAGHMDRVICSVSSHFSSAERQYRFPLELGNQRTPLSQWTVTAAGALILDKDKGEVKVECATLGTVIDYGVKDANDLGAAMAPAATATLVSHFRCTGRKPDYYDAIFTGDLGEAGSRILRSLMIEEGYPLPDSYNDCGVLIFNREGQKVGQGGSGAACSASVFCSYIYKKMLNGELNRVLLVPTGALLSKTSGLQGETIPSIAHAVSFVKVQ
;
A
#
# COMPACT_ATOMS: atom_id res chain seq x y z
N MET A 1 21.46 13.67 -14.39
CA MET A 1 20.37 12.72 -14.19
C MET A 1 19.16 13.49 -13.64
N LYS A 2 17.95 13.22 -14.10
CA LYS A 2 16.75 13.78 -13.45
C LYS A 2 16.65 13.17 -12.05
N THR A 3 16.52 13.99 -11.02
CA THR A 3 16.29 13.51 -9.67
C THR A 3 14.86 12.97 -9.59
N GLN A 4 14.72 11.69 -9.26
CA GLN A 4 13.41 11.05 -9.03
C GLN A 4 12.98 11.18 -7.56
N THR A 5 13.88 11.64 -6.69
CA THR A 5 13.63 11.79 -5.25
C THR A 5 13.31 13.25 -4.90
N ILE A 6 12.22 13.42 -4.18
CA ILE A 6 11.76 14.69 -3.62
C ILE A 6 12.11 14.70 -2.13
N PHE A 7 12.91 15.65 -1.69
CA PHE A 7 13.11 15.94 -0.27
C PHE A 7 12.13 17.06 0.11
N PHE A 8 11.23 16.78 1.03
CA PHE A 8 10.24 17.76 1.47
C PHE A 8 10.91 18.80 2.39
N LYS A 9 10.84 20.07 1.99
CA LYS A 9 11.38 21.20 2.78
C LYS A 9 10.52 21.49 3.99
N ASN A 10 9.19 21.37 3.81
CA ASN A 10 8.19 21.45 4.85
C ASN A 10 7.52 20.07 4.97
N PRO A 11 8.15 19.13 5.70
CA PRO A 11 7.69 17.75 5.71
C PRO A 11 6.30 17.64 6.35
N ALA A 12 5.47 16.78 5.79
CA ALA A 12 4.21 16.41 6.39
C ALA A 12 4.45 15.42 7.55
N TYR A 13 3.65 15.52 8.59
CA TYR A 13 3.68 14.64 9.76
C TYR A 13 2.46 13.74 9.77
N ILE A 14 2.63 12.48 10.15
CA ILE A 14 1.50 11.57 10.34
C ILE A 14 0.85 11.91 11.69
N ARG A 15 -0.33 12.50 11.62
CA ARG A 15 -1.11 12.89 12.79
C ARG A 15 -1.82 11.71 13.43
N GLU A 16 -2.40 10.85 12.62
CA GLU A 16 -3.15 9.67 13.05
C GLU A 16 -3.24 8.66 11.90
N VAL A 17 -3.42 7.40 12.26
CA VAL A 17 -3.65 6.31 11.30
C VAL A 17 -4.87 5.49 11.71
N ALA A 18 -5.46 4.77 10.75
CA ALA A 18 -6.50 3.78 11.01
C ALA A 18 -6.37 2.60 10.07
N SER A 19 -6.70 1.41 10.57
CA SER A 19 -6.73 0.16 9.81
C SER A 19 -7.90 -0.71 10.24
N ILE A 20 -8.69 -1.15 9.25
CA ILE A 20 -9.74 -2.15 9.45
C ILE A 20 -9.48 -3.29 8.47
N ALA A 21 -9.54 -4.53 8.97
CA ALA A 21 -9.18 -5.71 8.21
C ALA A 21 -10.27 -6.79 8.28
N GLY A 22 -10.28 -7.66 7.27
CA GLY A 22 -11.18 -8.80 7.16
C GLY A 22 -10.84 -9.94 8.12
N PRO A 23 -11.69 -10.97 8.16
CA PRO A 23 -11.51 -12.09 9.10
C PRO A 23 -10.23 -12.87 8.83
N LYS A 24 -9.85 -13.03 7.57
CA LYS A 24 -8.63 -13.77 7.21
C LYS A 24 -7.36 -13.03 7.63
N GLU A 25 -7.32 -11.74 7.49
CA GLU A 25 -6.24 -10.86 7.94
C GLU A 25 -6.16 -10.83 9.48
N ALA A 26 -7.31 -10.90 10.15
CA ALA A 26 -7.39 -10.97 11.60
C ALA A 26 -6.73 -12.23 12.19
N GLU A 27 -6.78 -13.35 11.47
CA GLU A 27 -6.13 -14.61 11.85
C GLU A 27 -4.63 -14.64 11.57
N GLY A 28 -4.11 -13.64 10.86
CA GLY A 28 -2.69 -13.56 10.48
C GLY A 28 -1.78 -13.14 11.64
N PRO A 29 -0.44 -13.23 11.45
CA PRO A 29 0.55 -12.95 12.50
C PRO A 29 0.46 -11.55 13.10
N ILE A 30 -0.03 -10.58 12.32
CA ILE A 30 -0.19 -9.17 12.75
C ILE A 30 -1.65 -8.80 13.04
N GLY A 31 -2.54 -9.78 13.13
CA GLY A 31 -3.99 -9.56 13.32
C GLY A 31 -4.33 -8.67 14.53
N SER A 32 -3.60 -8.84 15.64
CA SER A 32 -3.77 -8.04 16.86
C SER A 32 -3.32 -6.57 16.75
N TYR A 33 -2.62 -6.21 15.67
CA TYR A 33 -2.20 -4.82 15.44
C TYR A 33 -3.26 -3.98 14.72
N PHE A 34 -4.25 -4.57 14.05
CA PHE A 34 -5.32 -3.80 13.42
C PHE A 34 -6.14 -3.04 14.47
N ASP A 35 -6.62 -1.85 14.11
CA ASP A 35 -7.49 -1.09 15.02
C ASP A 35 -8.85 -1.78 15.19
N LYS A 36 -9.35 -2.38 14.11
CA LYS A 36 -10.56 -3.20 14.10
C LYS A 36 -10.44 -4.33 13.09
N THR A 37 -11.14 -5.42 13.37
CA THR A 37 -11.37 -6.52 12.44
C THR A 37 -12.86 -6.76 12.29
N VAL A 38 -13.27 -7.28 11.14
CA VAL A 38 -14.67 -7.67 10.91
C VAL A 38 -14.81 -9.20 10.94
N GLU A 39 -15.94 -9.68 11.40
CA GLU A 39 -16.20 -11.13 11.50
C GLU A 39 -16.64 -11.73 10.14
N ASP A 40 -17.21 -10.90 9.28
CA ASP A 40 -17.69 -11.27 7.94
C ASP A 40 -17.22 -10.23 6.92
N ASP A 41 -16.58 -10.68 5.86
CA ASP A 41 -16.02 -9.83 4.81
C ASP A 41 -17.09 -9.20 3.91
N SER A 42 -18.33 -9.73 3.93
CA SER A 42 -19.48 -9.09 3.27
C SER A 42 -19.95 -7.83 4.00
N LEU A 43 -19.61 -7.66 5.28
CA LEU A 43 -20.12 -6.58 6.15
C LEU A 43 -21.64 -6.40 6.07
N GLY A 44 -22.38 -7.50 5.83
CA GLY A 44 -23.82 -7.50 5.65
C GLY A 44 -24.31 -6.80 4.36
N GLN A 45 -23.41 -6.56 3.39
CA GLN A 45 -23.74 -5.92 2.13
C GLN A 45 -24.18 -6.93 1.06
N LYS A 46 -24.92 -6.43 0.04
CA LYS A 46 -25.44 -7.26 -1.06
C LYS A 46 -24.41 -7.57 -2.15
N SER A 47 -23.25 -6.92 -2.15
CA SER A 47 -22.16 -7.18 -3.07
C SER A 47 -20.82 -6.88 -2.40
N PHE A 48 -19.76 -7.48 -2.91
CA PHE A 48 -18.40 -7.30 -2.38
C PHE A 48 -17.85 -5.89 -2.60
N GLU A 49 -18.24 -5.24 -3.70
CA GLU A 49 -17.89 -3.83 -3.95
C GLU A 49 -18.53 -2.92 -2.89
N ARG A 50 -19.77 -3.19 -2.49
CA ARG A 50 -20.42 -2.46 -1.39
C ARG A 50 -19.79 -2.77 -0.04
N ALA A 51 -19.33 -4.00 0.16
CA ALA A 51 -18.58 -4.38 1.37
C ALA A 51 -17.28 -3.60 1.46
N GLU A 52 -16.51 -3.50 0.35
CA GLU A 52 -15.31 -2.69 0.28
C GLU A 52 -15.59 -1.21 0.58
N VAL A 53 -16.59 -0.61 -0.04
CA VAL A 53 -17.04 0.77 0.25
C VAL A 53 -17.40 0.95 1.72
N MET A 54 -18.12 -0.02 2.32
CA MET A 54 -18.49 0.04 3.75
C MET A 54 -17.26 -0.02 4.64
N MET A 55 -16.33 -0.92 4.35
CA MET A 55 -15.06 -1.05 5.09
C MET A 55 -14.24 0.25 5.01
N HIS A 56 -14.05 0.78 3.81
CA HIS A 56 -13.30 2.01 3.58
C HIS A 56 -13.96 3.21 4.28
N THR A 57 -15.30 3.37 4.11
CA THR A 57 -16.08 4.42 4.79
C THR A 57 -15.93 4.32 6.31
N THR A 58 -16.00 3.10 6.86
CA THR A 58 -15.84 2.86 8.30
C THR A 58 -14.45 3.22 8.78
N THR A 59 -13.42 2.90 7.98
CA THR A 59 -12.02 3.24 8.28
C THR A 59 -11.82 4.75 8.34
N LEU A 60 -12.35 5.52 7.38
CA LEU A 60 -12.23 6.97 7.39
C LEU A 60 -12.99 7.62 8.56
N LYS A 61 -14.21 7.14 8.86
CA LYS A 61 -14.95 7.60 10.05
C LYS A 61 -14.20 7.31 11.34
N TYR A 62 -13.59 6.13 11.42
CA TYR A 62 -12.79 5.74 12.59
C TYR A 62 -11.54 6.61 12.72
N LEU A 63 -10.83 6.87 11.61
CA LEU A 63 -9.67 7.75 11.55
C LEU A 63 -10.01 9.17 12.07
N LEU A 64 -11.07 9.77 11.54
CA LEU A 64 -11.51 11.11 11.97
C LEU A 64 -11.89 11.14 13.45
N ASN A 65 -12.60 10.12 13.94
CA ASN A 65 -12.95 10.00 15.35
C ASN A 65 -11.71 9.87 16.25
N LYS A 66 -10.77 9.01 15.87
CA LYS A 66 -9.50 8.78 16.57
C LYS A 66 -8.65 10.06 16.61
N ALA A 67 -8.60 10.80 15.52
CA ALA A 67 -7.94 12.11 15.44
C ALA A 67 -8.71 13.24 16.15
N LYS A 68 -9.95 13.00 16.60
CA LYS A 68 -10.90 13.99 17.15
C LYS A 68 -11.13 15.14 16.16
N MET A 69 -11.33 14.80 14.88
CA MET A 69 -11.50 15.77 13.79
C MET A 69 -12.83 15.56 13.06
N ARG A 70 -13.33 16.63 12.45
CA ARG A 70 -14.48 16.65 11.54
C ARG A 70 -13.99 16.76 10.10
N SER A 71 -14.79 16.30 9.13
CA SER A 71 -14.49 16.42 7.68
C SER A 71 -14.08 17.84 7.26
N ALA A 72 -14.76 18.87 7.79
CA ALA A 72 -14.47 20.27 7.50
C ALA A 72 -13.06 20.77 7.94
N GLN A 73 -12.30 19.93 8.65
CA GLN A 73 -10.92 20.25 9.07
C GLN A 73 -9.88 19.57 8.19
N ILE A 74 -10.32 18.85 7.19
CA ILE A 74 -9.49 18.16 6.18
C ILE A 74 -9.61 18.90 4.86
N ASP A 75 -8.49 19.26 4.28
CA ASP A 75 -8.45 20.06 3.05
C ASP A 75 -8.58 19.21 1.80
N LEU A 76 -8.10 17.96 1.85
CA LEU A 76 -8.09 17.04 0.72
C LEU A 76 -8.09 15.59 1.20
N CYS A 77 -8.75 14.71 0.47
CA CYS A 77 -8.55 13.26 0.52
C CYS A 77 -7.93 12.79 -0.79
N VAL A 78 -6.78 12.12 -0.72
CA VAL A 78 -6.15 11.42 -1.85
C VAL A 78 -6.35 9.94 -1.64
N SER A 79 -7.08 9.29 -2.54
CA SER A 79 -7.45 7.90 -2.32
C SER A 79 -7.61 7.11 -3.62
N GLY A 80 -7.46 5.80 -3.52
CA GLY A 80 -7.67 4.84 -4.60
C GLY A 80 -8.05 3.46 -4.09
N ASP A 81 -8.29 2.57 -5.00
CA ASP A 81 -8.55 1.14 -4.76
C ASP A 81 -8.14 0.32 -5.99
N LEU A 82 -8.49 -0.96 -6.04
CA LEU A 82 -8.18 -1.84 -7.17
C LEU A 82 -9.30 -1.96 -8.21
N SER A 83 -10.50 -1.42 -7.93
CA SER A 83 -11.64 -1.56 -8.81
C SER A 83 -11.50 -0.67 -10.05
N ASP A 84 -12.14 -1.08 -11.16
CA ASP A 84 -12.21 -0.25 -12.34
C ASP A 84 -12.75 1.14 -11.98
N GLU A 85 -12.13 2.19 -12.51
CA GLU A 85 -12.43 3.61 -12.27
C GLU A 85 -12.39 4.00 -10.78
N ILE A 86 -11.64 3.25 -9.95
CA ILE A 86 -11.55 3.46 -8.50
C ILE A 86 -12.95 3.59 -7.84
N THR A 87 -13.84 2.70 -8.21
CA THR A 87 -15.26 2.74 -7.80
C THR A 87 -15.41 2.69 -6.28
N GLY A 88 -14.60 1.91 -5.58
CA GLY A 88 -14.61 1.82 -4.12
C GLY A 88 -14.35 3.16 -3.45
N ALA A 89 -13.29 3.85 -3.85
CA ALA A 89 -12.92 5.17 -3.32
C ALA A 89 -13.96 6.24 -3.68
N ASN A 90 -14.40 6.28 -4.94
CA ASN A 90 -15.42 7.23 -5.40
C ASN A 90 -16.72 7.13 -4.58
N PHE A 91 -17.21 5.91 -4.36
CA PHE A 91 -18.43 5.69 -3.60
C PHE A 91 -18.25 5.92 -2.09
N THR A 92 -17.06 5.68 -1.57
CA THR A 92 -16.70 6.01 -0.20
C THR A 92 -16.78 7.52 0.03
N MET A 93 -16.18 8.30 -0.86
CA MET A 93 -16.08 9.75 -0.69
C MET A 93 -17.42 10.49 -0.81
N ARG A 94 -18.47 9.89 -1.36
CA ARG A 94 -19.84 10.43 -1.28
C ARG A 94 -20.35 10.64 0.16
N SER A 95 -19.75 9.93 1.12
CA SER A 95 -20.14 10.01 2.53
C SER A 95 -19.41 11.12 3.30
N PHE A 96 -18.52 11.86 2.64
CA PHE A 96 -17.68 12.89 3.25
C PHE A 96 -17.75 14.18 2.44
N ASP A 97 -17.86 15.30 3.13
CA ASP A 97 -17.74 16.63 2.53
C ASP A 97 -16.27 17.07 2.59
N ILE A 98 -15.44 16.41 1.79
CA ILE A 98 -13.99 16.65 1.68
C ILE A 98 -13.63 16.68 0.19
N PRO A 99 -12.87 17.68 -0.29
CA PRO A 99 -12.30 17.67 -1.64
C PRO A 99 -11.56 16.35 -1.90
N PHE A 100 -11.72 15.79 -3.10
CA PHE A 100 -11.24 14.45 -3.40
C PHE A 100 -10.38 14.41 -4.67
N LEU A 101 -9.24 13.76 -4.56
CA LEU A 101 -8.37 13.42 -5.67
C LEU A 101 -8.23 11.90 -5.75
N GLY A 102 -8.86 11.30 -6.75
CA GLY A 102 -8.75 9.87 -7.05
C GLY A 102 -7.46 9.55 -7.79
N ILE A 103 -6.77 8.50 -7.36
CA ILE A 103 -5.49 8.05 -7.94
C ILE A 103 -5.50 6.55 -8.20
N TYR A 104 -4.63 6.10 -9.13
CA TYR A 104 -4.50 4.67 -9.43
C TYR A 104 -3.08 4.30 -9.86
N SER A 105 -2.42 3.53 -9.02
CA SER A 105 -1.17 2.81 -9.30
C SER A 105 -1.27 1.36 -8.81
N ALA A 106 -2.46 0.76 -8.93
CA ALA A 106 -2.77 -0.57 -8.40
C ALA A 106 -2.36 -0.67 -6.91
N CYS A 107 -1.57 -1.68 -6.52
CA CYS A 107 -1.14 -1.87 -5.14
C CYS A 107 -0.15 -0.80 -4.63
N ALA A 108 0.45 0.04 -5.51
CA ALA A 108 1.32 1.15 -5.13
C ALA A 108 0.55 2.43 -4.76
N SER A 109 -0.77 2.47 -4.92
CA SER A 109 -1.62 3.66 -4.70
C SER A 109 -1.47 4.26 -3.29
N PHE A 110 -1.14 3.46 -2.28
CA PHE A 110 -0.91 4.01 -0.93
C PHE A 110 0.32 4.93 -0.89
N ALA A 111 1.46 4.53 -1.45
CA ALA A 111 2.63 5.40 -1.53
C ALA A 111 2.35 6.62 -2.42
N GLU A 112 1.66 6.44 -3.54
CA GLU A 112 1.25 7.53 -4.42
C GLU A 112 0.41 8.56 -3.67
N SER A 113 -0.59 8.13 -2.87
CA SER A 113 -1.43 9.04 -2.07
C SER A 113 -0.60 9.88 -1.08
N ILE A 114 0.38 9.25 -0.42
CA ILE A 114 1.27 9.93 0.53
C ILE A 114 2.18 10.93 -0.18
N ILE A 115 2.73 10.58 -1.34
CA ILE A 115 3.57 11.47 -2.14
C ILE A 115 2.79 12.70 -2.57
N VAL A 116 1.59 12.51 -3.12
CA VAL A 116 0.71 13.60 -3.56
C VAL A 116 0.33 14.48 -2.38
N GLY A 117 -0.16 13.90 -1.29
CA GLY A 117 -0.54 14.63 -0.09
C GLY A 117 0.62 15.41 0.53
N SER A 118 1.80 14.79 0.65
CA SER A 118 3.01 15.45 1.16
C SER A 118 3.47 16.59 0.26
N THR A 119 3.33 16.45 -1.07
CA THR A 119 3.68 17.51 -2.02
C THR A 119 2.77 18.73 -1.87
N PHE A 120 1.46 18.55 -1.67
CA PHE A 120 0.53 19.66 -1.42
C PHE A 120 0.85 20.38 -0.11
N ILE A 121 1.23 19.64 0.94
CA ILE A 121 1.63 20.22 2.23
C ILE A 121 2.97 20.95 2.09
N ASP A 122 3.98 20.36 1.47
CA ASP A 122 5.30 20.98 1.26
C ASP A 122 5.21 22.28 0.45
N ALA A 123 4.30 22.32 -0.53
CA ALA A 123 4.04 23.51 -1.32
C ALA A 123 3.20 24.58 -0.58
N GLY A 124 2.69 24.29 0.61
CA GLY A 124 1.87 25.20 1.41
C GLY A 124 0.45 25.40 0.89
N HIS A 125 -0.05 24.50 0.05
CA HIS A 125 -1.42 24.58 -0.47
C HIS A 125 -2.45 23.97 0.46
N MET A 126 -2.07 22.96 1.24
CA MET A 126 -2.93 22.21 2.16
C MET A 126 -2.26 22.08 3.51
N ASP A 127 -3.06 22.10 4.57
CA ASP A 127 -2.61 21.89 5.94
C ASP A 127 -2.78 20.44 6.38
N ARG A 128 -3.87 19.78 5.91
CA ARG A 128 -4.23 18.40 6.30
C ARG A 128 -4.79 17.62 5.15
N VAL A 129 -4.16 16.48 4.87
CA VAL A 129 -4.55 15.58 3.78
C VAL A 129 -4.78 14.19 4.32
N ILE A 130 -5.92 13.58 3.98
CA ILE A 130 -6.13 12.14 4.19
C ILE A 130 -5.52 11.39 3.00
N CYS A 131 -4.71 10.37 3.30
CA CYS A 131 -4.23 9.39 2.34
C CYS A 131 -4.83 8.04 2.71
N SER A 132 -5.57 7.42 1.80
CA SER A 132 -6.26 6.16 2.09
C SER A 132 -6.38 5.27 0.86
N VAL A 133 -6.42 3.97 1.10
CA VAL A 133 -6.73 2.97 0.06
C VAL A 133 -7.48 1.80 0.67
N SER A 134 -8.23 1.10 -0.17
CA SER A 134 -8.90 -0.16 0.17
C SER A 134 -8.64 -1.23 -0.87
N SER A 135 -8.90 -2.46 -0.50
CA SER A 135 -9.09 -3.59 -1.40
C SER A 135 -9.94 -4.65 -0.73
N HIS A 136 -10.60 -5.47 -1.54
CA HIS A 136 -11.41 -6.57 -1.06
C HIS A 136 -11.14 -7.80 -1.92
N PHE A 137 -10.89 -8.95 -1.29
CA PHE A 137 -10.56 -10.19 -2.00
C PHE A 137 -11.54 -10.50 -3.12
N SER A 138 -12.83 -10.59 -2.81
CA SER A 138 -13.82 -11.07 -3.77
C SER A 138 -14.10 -10.07 -4.90
N SER A 139 -14.06 -8.74 -4.65
CA SER A 139 -14.22 -7.73 -5.70
C SER A 139 -13.03 -7.76 -6.66
N ALA A 140 -11.80 -7.82 -6.15
CA ALA A 140 -10.58 -7.86 -6.94
C ALA A 140 -10.42 -9.17 -7.70
N GLU A 141 -10.62 -10.32 -7.04
CA GLU A 141 -10.49 -11.62 -7.70
C GLU A 141 -11.50 -11.77 -8.85
N ARG A 142 -12.72 -11.31 -8.67
CA ARG A 142 -13.74 -11.33 -9.74
C ARG A 142 -13.35 -10.47 -10.93
N GLN A 143 -12.64 -9.38 -10.69
CA GLN A 143 -12.21 -8.48 -11.75
C GLN A 143 -10.95 -8.97 -12.45
N TYR A 144 -9.93 -9.45 -11.71
CA TYR A 144 -8.61 -9.72 -12.24
C TYR A 144 -8.30 -11.21 -12.44
N ARG A 145 -8.94 -12.11 -11.72
CA ARG A 145 -8.70 -13.56 -11.74
C ARG A 145 -9.99 -14.34 -12.00
N PHE A 146 -10.69 -13.90 -13.01
CA PHE A 146 -11.96 -14.45 -13.43
C PHE A 146 -11.83 -15.86 -14.08
N PRO A 147 -12.83 -16.73 -13.94
CA PRO A 147 -14.06 -16.55 -13.14
C PRO A 147 -13.96 -17.21 -11.75
N LEU A 148 -14.33 -16.49 -10.70
CA LEU A 148 -14.45 -17.05 -9.35
C LEU A 148 -15.44 -18.19 -9.26
N GLU A 149 -16.52 -18.11 -10.03
CA GLU A 149 -17.65 -19.04 -10.04
C GLU A 149 -17.26 -20.45 -10.51
N LEU A 150 -16.17 -20.59 -11.25
CA LEU A 150 -15.67 -21.90 -11.67
C LEU A 150 -14.84 -22.61 -10.60
N GLY A 151 -14.59 -21.99 -9.45
CA GLY A 151 -13.83 -22.58 -8.34
C GLY A 151 -12.41 -22.98 -8.72
N ASN A 152 -11.78 -22.24 -9.63
CA ASN A 152 -10.43 -22.52 -10.09
C ASN A 152 -9.45 -22.61 -8.93
N GLN A 153 -8.64 -23.65 -8.92
CA GLN A 153 -7.55 -23.78 -7.96
C GLN A 153 -6.53 -22.66 -8.19
N ARG A 154 -6.13 -22.04 -7.09
CA ARG A 154 -5.07 -21.03 -7.12
C ARG A 154 -3.73 -21.71 -7.34
N THR A 155 -2.90 -21.12 -8.17
CA THR A 155 -1.53 -21.63 -8.37
C THR A 155 -0.68 -21.35 -7.12
N PRO A 156 0.40 -22.11 -6.88
CA PRO A 156 1.31 -21.85 -5.76
C PRO A 156 1.99 -20.47 -5.82
N LEU A 157 2.09 -19.85 -7.01
CA LEU A 157 2.67 -18.52 -7.22
C LEU A 157 1.66 -17.40 -6.94
N SER A 158 0.36 -17.70 -6.90
CA SER A 158 -0.67 -16.69 -6.67
C SER A 158 -0.57 -16.08 -5.27
N GLN A 159 -1.01 -14.83 -5.16
CA GLN A 159 -1.13 -14.10 -3.91
C GLN A 159 -2.61 -13.95 -3.53
N TRP A 160 -2.88 -13.67 -2.27
CA TRP A 160 -4.23 -13.43 -1.75
C TRP A 160 -4.50 -11.93 -1.64
N THR A 161 -5.51 -11.43 -2.34
CA THR A 161 -5.88 -10.02 -2.19
C THR A 161 -6.37 -9.76 -0.77
N VAL A 162 -5.73 -8.81 -0.12
CA VAL A 162 -6.05 -8.40 1.25
C VAL A 162 -7.41 -7.70 1.28
N THR A 163 -8.28 -8.14 2.18
CA THR A 163 -9.56 -7.49 2.48
C THR A 163 -9.35 -6.53 3.64
N ALA A 164 -9.06 -5.27 3.33
CA ALA A 164 -8.78 -4.25 4.33
C ALA A 164 -8.96 -2.84 3.77
N ALA A 165 -8.90 -1.86 4.67
CA ALA A 165 -8.65 -0.47 4.35
C ALA A 165 -7.63 0.12 5.32
N GLY A 166 -6.69 0.91 4.80
CA GLY A 166 -5.71 1.66 5.57
C GLY A 166 -5.81 3.14 5.23
N ALA A 167 -5.72 3.99 6.24
CA ALA A 167 -5.81 5.43 6.08
C ALA A 167 -4.94 6.17 7.10
N LEU A 168 -4.41 7.32 6.71
CA LEU A 168 -3.67 8.22 7.59
C LEU A 168 -4.03 9.69 7.30
N ILE A 169 -3.82 10.54 8.31
CA ILE A 169 -3.88 12.00 8.16
C ILE A 169 -2.45 12.53 8.14
N LEU A 170 -2.07 13.17 7.05
CA LEU A 170 -0.91 14.04 6.98
C LEU A 170 -1.30 15.42 7.51
N ASP A 171 -0.47 15.98 8.39
CA ASP A 171 -0.66 17.32 8.99
C ASP A 171 0.65 18.10 8.86
N LYS A 172 0.59 19.38 8.57
CA LYS A 172 1.79 20.22 8.40
C LYS A 172 2.60 20.40 9.67
N ASP A 173 1.95 20.29 10.86
CA ASP A 173 2.55 20.69 12.13
C ASP A 173 2.54 19.59 13.20
N LYS A 174 1.72 18.54 13.05
CA LYS A 174 1.43 17.60 14.14
C LYS A 174 1.60 16.15 13.76
N GLY A 175 2.46 15.45 14.48
CA GLY A 175 2.70 14.02 14.40
C GLY A 175 4.07 13.65 14.93
N GLU A 176 4.23 12.39 15.30
CA GLU A 176 5.51 11.85 15.80
C GLU A 176 6.36 11.20 14.70
N VAL A 177 5.80 11.00 13.51
CA VAL A 177 6.46 10.46 12.34
C VAL A 177 6.29 11.41 11.18
N LYS A 178 7.39 11.80 10.53
CA LYS A 178 7.36 12.65 9.34
C LYS A 178 7.66 11.88 8.07
N VAL A 179 7.09 12.34 6.96
CA VAL A 179 7.47 11.96 5.61
C VAL A 179 8.68 12.80 5.20
N GLU A 180 9.85 12.19 5.15
CA GLU A 180 11.12 12.92 4.94
C GLU A 180 11.40 13.16 3.46
N CYS A 181 11.27 12.11 2.66
CA CYS A 181 11.45 12.18 1.21
C CYS A 181 10.69 11.05 0.53
N ALA A 182 10.48 11.19 -0.76
CA ALA A 182 9.87 10.18 -1.58
C ALA A 182 10.57 10.05 -2.94
N THR A 183 10.62 8.83 -3.48
CA THR A 183 11.18 8.55 -4.81
C THR A 183 10.08 8.05 -5.73
N LEU A 184 9.87 8.79 -6.82
CA LEU A 184 8.92 8.41 -7.86
C LEU A 184 9.51 7.29 -8.72
N GLY A 185 8.77 6.20 -8.87
CA GLY A 185 9.14 5.11 -9.75
C GLY A 185 8.84 5.40 -11.21
N THR A 186 9.40 4.58 -12.06
CA THR A 186 9.08 4.50 -13.49
C THR A 186 8.37 3.19 -13.77
N VAL A 187 7.55 3.18 -14.81
CA VAL A 187 6.94 1.92 -15.27
C VAL A 187 8.01 1.02 -15.86
N ILE A 188 8.07 -0.21 -15.39
CA ILE A 188 9.01 -1.26 -15.82
C ILE A 188 8.21 -2.44 -16.34
N ASP A 189 8.65 -3.01 -17.45
CA ASP A 189 8.05 -4.20 -18.05
C ASP A 189 9.13 -5.17 -18.50
N TYR A 190 9.17 -6.33 -17.87
CA TYR A 190 10.09 -7.43 -18.22
C TYR A 190 9.40 -8.56 -18.99
N GLY A 191 8.23 -8.31 -19.54
CA GLY A 191 7.55 -9.27 -20.43
C GLY A 191 6.79 -10.37 -19.69
N VAL A 192 6.54 -10.25 -18.38
CA VAL A 192 5.72 -11.19 -17.62
C VAL A 192 4.27 -11.09 -18.08
N LYS A 193 3.63 -12.23 -18.34
CA LYS A 193 2.24 -12.32 -18.81
C LYS A 193 1.32 -13.10 -17.86
N ASP A 194 1.90 -13.87 -16.94
CA ASP A 194 1.12 -14.69 -16.01
C ASP A 194 0.62 -13.82 -14.82
N ALA A 195 -0.66 -13.54 -14.81
CA ALA A 195 -1.33 -12.82 -13.71
C ALA A 195 -1.29 -13.57 -12.37
N ASN A 196 -0.86 -14.82 -12.34
CA ASN A 196 -0.63 -15.55 -11.09
C ASN A 196 0.78 -15.30 -10.52
N ASP A 197 1.72 -14.76 -11.28
CA ASP A 197 3.09 -14.48 -10.84
C ASP A 197 3.36 -12.97 -10.80
N LEU A 198 2.57 -12.26 -10.02
CA LEU A 198 2.71 -10.82 -9.85
C LEU A 198 4.03 -10.44 -9.16
N GLY A 199 4.57 -11.32 -8.32
CA GLY A 199 5.87 -11.10 -7.68
C GLY A 199 6.99 -10.94 -8.68
N ALA A 200 7.06 -11.80 -9.73
CA ALA A 200 8.04 -11.68 -10.80
C ALA A 200 7.82 -10.42 -11.65
N ALA A 201 6.56 -10.03 -11.89
CA ALA A 201 6.25 -8.80 -12.63
C ALA A 201 6.68 -7.54 -11.88
N MET A 202 6.49 -7.49 -10.54
CA MET A 202 6.69 -6.28 -9.75
C MET A 202 8.11 -6.11 -9.18
N ALA A 203 8.86 -7.18 -8.94
CA ALA A 203 10.19 -7.11 -8.35
C ALA A 203 11.17 -6.20 -9.13
N PRO A 204 11.19 -6.19 -10.47
CA PRO A 204 12.04 -5.27 -11.23
C PRO A 204 11.71 -3.79 -11.00
N ALA A 205 10.45 -3.42 -10.86
CA ALA A 205 10.05 -2.04 -10.58
C ALA A 205 10.48 -1.62 -9.17
N ALA A 206 10.33 -2.50 -8.17
CA ALA A 206 10.85 -2.28 -6.82
C ALA A 206 12.37 -2.09 -6.83
N THR A 207 13.10 -2.92 -7.58
CA THR A 207 14.56 -2.81 -7.75
C THR A 207 14.94 -1.45 -8.32
N ALA A 208 14.35 -1.06 -9.45
CA ALA A 208 14.65 0.21 -10.12
C ALA A 208 14.40 1.41 -9.20
N THR A 209 13.30 1.38 -8.44
CA THR A 209 12.93 2.44 -7.50
C THR A 209 13.88 2.50 -6.30
N LEU A 210 14.23 1.36 -5.69
CA LEU A 210 15.20 1.29 -4.58
C LEU A 210 16.60 1.78 -5.02
N VAL A 211 17.08 1.32 -6.16
CA VAL A 211 18.37 1.76 -6.71
C VAL A 211 18.38 3.27 -6.97
N SER A 212 17.30 3.79 -7.58
CA SER A 212 17.14 5.23 -7.79
C SER A 212 17.12 5.98 -6.46
N HIS A 213 16.39 5.47 -5.46
CA HIS A 213 16.32 6.04 -4.13
C HIS A 213 17.69 6.15 -3.47
N PHE A 214 18.45 5.05 -3.44
CA PHE A 214 19.77 5.03 -2.81
C PHE A 214 20.78 5.92 -3.54
N ARG A 215 20.76 5.92 -4.88
CA ARG A 215 21.62 6.81 -5.69
C ARG A 215 21.28 8.29 -5.49
N CYS A 216 19.99 8.66 -5.50
CA CYS A 216 19.59 10.06 -5.35
C CYS A 216 19.79 10.60 -3.94
N THR A 217 19.63 9.77 -2.92
CA THR A 217 19.79 10.17 -1.52
C THR A 217 21.22 10.05 -1.00
N GLY A 218 22.07 9.29 -1.68
CA GLY A 218 23.41 8.92 -1.19
C GLY A 218 23.38 7.94 0.00
N ARG A 219 22.22 7.37 0.29
CA ARG A 219 22.02 6.42 1.40
C ARG A 219 22.29 4.99 0.95
N LYS A 220 22.55 4.13 1.94
CA LYS A 220 22.64 2.69 1.75
C LYS A 220 21.42 2.01 2.40
N PRO A 221 21.14 0.73 2.09
CA PRO A 221 20.03 0.00 2.71
C PRO A 221 20.08 -0.02 4.25
N ASP A 222 21.25 -0.06 4.85
CA ASP A 222 21.48 -0.06 6.30
C ASP A 222 21.23 1.29 6.99
N TYR A 223 20.96 2.36 6.23
CA TYR A 223 20.48 3.63 6.78
C TYR A 223 19.10 3.49 7.43
N TYR A 224 18.30 2.56 6.95
CA TYR A 224 16.95 2.29 7.44
C TYR A 224 16.96 1.18 8.47
N ASP A 225 16.22 1.36 9.57
CA ASP A 225 16.01 0.29 10.55
C ASP A 225 15.23 -0.86 9.93
N ALA A 226 14.32 -0.56 9.00
CA ALA A 226 13.64 -1.54 8.18
C ALA A 226 13.23 -0.98 6.81
N ILE A 227 13.24 -1.87 5.81
CA ILE A 227 12.71 -1.61 4.46
C ILE A 227 11.55 -2.58 4.25
N PHE A 228 10.40 -2.06 3.84
CA PHE A 228 9.22 -2.86 3.53
C PHE A 228 8.78 -2.68 2.09
N THR A 229 8.65 -3.78 1.35
CA THR A 229 7.87 -3.78 0.11
C THR A 229 6.39 -4.01 0.41
N GLY A 230 5.53 -3.72 -0.57
CA GLY A 230 4.08 -3.78 -0.36
C GLY A 230 3.50 -5.17 -0.43
N ASP A 231 3.78 -5.86 -1.54
CA ASP A 231 3.10 -7.09 -1.88
C ASP A 231 3.82 -7.93 -2.94
N LEU A 232 5.14 -7.95 -2.87
CA LEU A 232 5.94 -8.85 -3.71
C LEU A 232 5.71 -10.33 -3.37
N GLY A 233 5.30 -10.60 -2.15
CA GLY A 233 5.21 -11.95 -1.61
C GLY A 233 6.58 -12.61 -1.49
N GLU A 234 6.59 -13.88 -1.11
CA GLU A 234 7.85 -14.62 -0.87
C GLU A 234 8.71 -14.78 -2.13
N ALA A 235 8.09 -15.18 -3.26
CA ALA A 235 8.81 -15.37 -4.52
C ALA A 235 9.37 -14.05 -5.04
N GLY A 236 8.57 -12.99 -5.10
CA GLY A 236 8.99 -11.67 -5.56
C GLY A 236 10.04 -11.05 -4.63
N SER A 237 9.96 -11.27 -3.32
CA SER A 237 10.97 -10.82 -2.37
C SER A 237 12.33 -11.49 -2.58
N ARG A 238 12.35 -12.78 -2.94
CA ARG A 238 13.60 -13.48 -3.31
C ARG A 238 14.20 -12.92 -4.60
N ILE A 239 13.37 -12.67 -5.60
CA ILE A 239 13.80 -12.04 -6.85
C ILE A 239 14.40 -10.66 -6.56
N LEU A 240 13.70 -9.83 -5.78
CA LEU A 240 14.19 -8.51 -5.39
C LEU A 240 15.55 -8.59 -4.69
N ARG A 241 15.73 -9.49 -3.72
CA ARG A 241 17.02 -9.65 -3.02
C ARG A 241 18.16 -9.97 -3.99
N SER A 242 17.92 -10.86 -4.96
CA SER A 242 18.91 -11.21 -5.98
C SER A 242 19.27 -10.01 -6.87
N LEU A 243 18.27 -9.30 -7.39
CA LEU A 243 18.49 -8.11 -8.22
C LEU A 243 19.19 -6.99 -7.46
N MET A 244 18.89 -6.79 -6.19
CA MET A 244 19.54 -5.77 -5.36
C MET A 244 21.00 -6.09 -5.05
N ILE A 245 21.38 -7.38 -4.98
CA ILE A 245 22.80 -7.80 -4.89
C ILE A 245 23.53 -7.45 -6.19
N GLU A 246 22.94 -7.74 -7.34
CA GLU A 246 23.51 -7.42 -8.66
C GLU A 246 23.71 -5.92 -8.86
N GLU A 247 22.79 -5.10 -8.35
CA GLU A 247 22.86 -3.63 -8.38
C GLU A 247 23.82 -3.03 -7.33
N GLY A 248 24.42 -3.85 -6.46
CA GLY A 248 25.37 -3.42 -5.43
C GLY A 248 24.74 -2.82 -4.18
N TYR A 249 23.44 -3.07 -3.96
CA TYR A 249 22.69 -2.63 -2.78
C TYR A 249 22.02 -3.82 -2.06
N PRO A 250 22.77 -4.77 -1.50
CA PRO A 250 22.19 -5.92 -0.83
C PRO A 250 21.25 -5.47 0.30
N LEU A 251 20.05 -6.05 0.31
CA LEU A 251 19.06 -5.74 1.33
C LEU A 251 19.42 -6.39 2.66
N PRO A 252 19.28 -5.68 3.80
CA PRO A 252 19.58 -6.21 5.13
C PRO A 252 18.56 -7.28 5.56
N ASP A 253 18.85 -7.97 6.66
CA ASP A 253 17.94 -8.95 7.25
C ASP A 253 16.64 -8.30 7.75
N SER A 254 16.68 -7.00 8.08
CA SER A 254 15.50 -6.22 8.46
C SER A 254 14.57 -5.88 7.29
N TYR A 255 14.92 -6.22 6.04
CA TYR A 255 14.00 -6.14 4.92
C TYR A 255 12.87 -7.15 5.07
N ASN A 256 11.63 -6.69 4.85
CA ASN A 256 10.45 -7.53 4.85
C ASN A 256 9.44 -7.08 3.76
N ASP A 257 8.42 -7.90 3.56
CA ASP A 257 7.33 -7.61 2.62
C ASP A 257 6.00 -7.63 3.37
N CYS A 258 5.15 -6.62 3.16
CA CYS A 258 3.88 -6.52 3.85
C CYS A 258 2.96 -7.71 3.55
N GLY A 259 3.01 -8.22 2.31
CA GLY A 259 2.25 -9.41 1.92
C GLY A 259 2.72 -10.69 2.60
N VAL A 260 4.02 -10.79 2.92
CA VAL A 260 4.56 -11.91 3.70
C VAL A 260 4.18 -11.79 5.18
N LEU A 261 4.14 -10.57 5.71
CA LEU A 261 3.85 -10.31 7.12
C LEU A 261 2.39 -10.53 7.51
N ILE A 262 1.47 -10.19 6.61
CA ILE A 262 0.04 -10.12 6.95
C ILE A 262 -0.60 -11.49 7.17
N PHE A 263 -0.06 -12.54 6.56
CA PHE A 263 -0.62 -13.89 6.61
C PHE A 263 0.39 -14.95 7.11
N ASN A 264 -0.12 -15.96 7.79
CA ASN A 264 0.56 -17.25 7.93
C ASN A 264 0.35 -18.03 6.63
N ARG A 265 1.31 -17.96 5.71
CA ARG A 265 1.16 -18.46 4.33
C ARG A 265 0.72 -19.92 4.23
N GLU A 266 1.34 -20.80 5.04
CA GLU A 266 1.04 -22.25 5.04
C GLU A 266 -0.31 -22.54 5.71
N GLY A 267 -0.49 -22.03 6.93
CA GLY A 267 -1.71 -22.26 7.70
C GLY A 267 -2.97 -21.71 7.04
N GLN A 268 -2.86 -20.52 6.40
CA GLN A 268 -3.98 -19.84 5.77
C GLN A 268 -4.11 -20.10 4.27
N LYS A 269 -3.18 -20.87 3.67
CA LYS A 269 -3.19 -21.27 2.25
C LYS A 269 -3.29 -20.09 1.27
N VAL A 270 -2.49 -19.07 1.48
CA VAL A 270 -2.50 -17.83 0.69
C VAL A 270 -1.41 -17.76 -0.39
N GLY A 271 -0.78 -18.88 -0.72
CA GLY A 271 0.27 -18.94 -1.74
C GLY A 271 1.52 -18.16 -1.35
N GLN A 272 1.86 -17.14 -2.12
CA GLN A 272 3.06 -16.32 -1.87
C GLN A 272 2.85 -15.23 -0.82
N GLY A 273 1.64 -15.03 -0.32
CA GLY A 273 1.31 -14.02 0.69
C GLY A 273 0.18 -13.09 0.26
N GLY A 274 0.08 -11.95 0.90
CA GLY A 274 -0.91 -10.92 0.60
C GLY A 274 -0.56 -10.08 -0.63
N SER A 275 -1.58 -9.49 -1.25
CA SER A 275 -1.47 -8.53 -2.34
C SER A 275 -2.61 -7.51 -2.23
N GLY A 276 -2.58 -6.48 -3.06
CA GLY A 276 -3.65 -5.50 -3.16
C GLY A 276 -3.30 -4.13 -2.58
N ALA A 277 -4.08 -3.11 -2.96
CA ALA A 277 -3.83 -1.74 -2.53
C ALA A 277 -3.82 -1.58 -1.01
N ALA A 278 -4.72 -2.29 -0.32
CA ALA A 278 -4.77 -2.25 1.13
C ALA A 278 -3.67 -3.07 1.83
N CYS A 279 -2.90 -3.90 1.13
CA CYS A 279 -1.87 -4.72 1.76
C CYS A 279 -0.84 -3.84 2.49
N SER A 280 -0.11 -3.00 1.76
CA SER A 280 0.88 -2.09 2.35
C SER A 280 0.26 -1.07 3.30
N ALA A 281 -0.93 -0.55 2.97
CA ALA A 281 -1.61 0.45 3.77
C ALA A 281 -2.04 -0.08 5.13
N SER A 282 -2.67 -1.24 5.17
CA SER A 282 -3.14 -1.84 6.42
C SER A 282 -1.98 -2.26 7.32
N VAL A 283 -0.90 -2.84 6.75
CA VAL A 283 0.31 -3.21 7.51
C VAL A 283 1.02 -1.97 8.02
N PHE A 284 1.14 -0.91 7.21
CA PHE A 284 1.75 0.34 7.65
C PHE A 284 0.92 0.98 8.78
N CYS A 285 -0.38 1.18 8.57
CA CYS A 285 -1.26 1.85 9.53
C CYS A 285 -1.52 1.03 10.81
N SER A 286 -1.20 -0.24 10.84
CA SER A 286 -1.31 -1.09 12.04
C SER A 286 0.05 -1.38 12.66
N TYR A 287 0.84 -2.23 12.01
CA TYR A 287 2.06 -2.81 12.56
C TYR A 287 3.25 -1.85 12.52
N ILE A 288 3.57 -1.31 11.32
CA ILE A 288 4.79 -0.51 11.13
C ILE A 288 4.71 0.79 11.92
N TYR A 289 3.60 1.51 11.82
CA TYR A 289 3.42 2.79 12.51
C TYR A 289 3.47 2.62 14.05
N LYS A 290 2.86 1.57 14.61
CA LYS A 290 2.94 1.28 16.05
C LYS A 290 4.38 0.98 16.49
N LYS A 291 5.16 0.25 15.68
CA LYS A 291 6.59 0.03 15.97
C LYS A 291 7.40 1.32 15.89
N MET A 292 7.05 2.24 15.00
CA MET A 292 7.68 3.56 14.97
C MET A 292 7.31 4.38 16.22
N LEU A 293 6.05 4.41 16.63
CA LEU A 293 5.65 5.13 17.85
C LEU A 293 6.35 4.59 19.10
N ASN A 294 6.52 3.28 19.21
CA ASN A 294 7.20 2.65 20.34
C ASN A 294 8.74 2.82 20.30
N GLY A 295 9.31 3.37 19.23
CA GLY A 295 10.76 3.56 19.07
C GLY A 295 11.52 2.29 18.68
N GLU A 296 10.83 1.22 18.33
CA GLU A 296 11.44 0.01 17.78
C GLU A 296 11.99 0.25 16.36
N LEU A 297 11.35 1.16 15.61
CA LEU A 297 11.77 1.61 14.29
C LEU A 297 11.77 3.15 14.25
N ASN A 298 12.88 3.75 13.84
CA ASN A 298 13.00 5.21 13.75
C ASN A 298 13.06 5.70 12.30
N ARG A 299 13.60 4.88 11.39
CA ARG A 299 13.72 5.17 9.96
C ARG A 299 13.19 3.99 9.17
N VAL A 300 12.10 4.20 8.45
CA VAL A 300 11.45 3.17 7.64
C VAL A 300 11.39 3.62 6.19
N LEU A 301 11.73 2.73 5.27
CA LEU A 301 11.47 2.91 3.84
C LEU A 301 10.36 1.96 3.42
N LEU A 302 9.24 2.51 2.98
CA LEU A 302 8.11 1.76 2.44
C LEU A 302 8.11 1.86 0.91
N VAL A 303 8.04 0.71 0.23
CA VAL A 303 8.13 0.62 -1.24
C VAL A 303 6.99 -0.26 -1.78
N PRO A 304 5.74 0.22 -1.75
CA PRO A 304 4.63 -0.50 -2.36
C PRO A 304 4.84 -0.64 -3.86
N THR A 305 4.39 -1.78 -4.39
CA THR A 305 4.50 -2.15 -5.78
C THR A 305 3.12 -2.29 -6.41
N GLY A 306 2.99 -2.03 -7.69
CA GLY A 306 1.74 -2.15 -8.42
C GLY A 306 1.94 -2.83 -9.76
N ALA A 307 1.19 -3.89 -10.00
CA ALA A 307 1.04 -4.49 -11.32
C ALA A 307 -0.05 -3.74 -12.09
N LEU A 308 0.33 -3.07 -13.18
CA LEU A 308 -0.57 -2.25 -13.99
C LEU A 308 -1.33 -3.13 -15.00
N LEU A 309 -2.04 -4.10 -14.46
CA LEU A 309 -2.80 -5.11 -15.15
C LEU A 309 -4.24 -4.66 -15.30
N SER A 310 -4.82 -4.83 -16.48
CA SER A 310 -6.26 -4.71 -16.68
C SER A 310 -6.84 -6.01 -17.24
N LYS A 311 -8.13 -6.21 -17.01
CA LYS A 311 -8.86 -7.35 -17.60
C LYS A 311 -8.72 -7.37 -19.12
N THR A 312 -8.83 -6.22 -19.76
CA THR A 312 -8.73 -6.08 -21.21
C THR A 312 -7.32 -6.42 -21.71
N SER A 313 -6.28 -5.85 -21.10
CA SER A 313 -4.89 -6.11 -21.53
C SER A 313 -4.51 -7.58 -21.36
N GLY A 314 -4.90 -8.20 -20.24
CA GLY A 314 -4.67 -9.62 -20.01
C GLY A 314 -5.35 -10.52 -21.05
N LEU A 315 -6.60 -10.24 -21.41
CA LEU A 315 -7.33 -10.99 -22.46
C LEU A 315 -6.75 -10.79 -23.87
N GLN A 316 -6.07 -9.68 -24.12
CA GLN A 316 -5.37 -9.38 -25.37
C GLN A 316 -3.96 -10.01 -25.43
N GLY A 317 -3.52 -10.67 -24.36
CA GLY A 317 -2.22 -11.32 -24.27
C GLY A 317 -1.05 -10.34 -24.08
N GLU A 318 -1.33 -9.13 -23.60
CA GLU A 318 -0.33 -8.14 -23.25
C GLU A 318 0.50 -8.56 -22.03
N THR A 319 1.64 -7.95 -21.86
CA THR A 319 2.50 -8.08 -20.68
C THR A 319 1.94 -7.33 -19.49
N ILE A 320 2.52 -7.54 -18.31
CA ILE A 320 2.14 -6.88 -17.06
C ILE A 320 3.22 -5.85 -16.71
N PRO A 321 3.09 -4.59 -17.14
CA PRO A 321 3.96 -3.52 -16.67
C PRO A 321 3.73 -3.27 -15.19
N SER A 322 4.76 -2.82 -14.48
CA SER A 322 4.69 -2.60 -13.05
C SER A 322 5.34 -1.27 -12.65
N ILE A 323 4.97 -0.78 -11.48
CA ILE A 323 5.49 0.45 -10.89
C ILE A 323 5.73 0.24 -9.40
N ALA A 324 6.68 1.00 -8.84
CA ALA A 324 6.88 1.08 -7.39
C ALA A 324 7.23 2.52 -7.03
N HIS A 325 6.78 2.96 -5.86
CA HIS A 325 7.17 4.25 -5.29
C HIS A 325 7.76 4.02 -3.90
N ALA A 326 8.76 4.82 -3.52
CA ALA A 326 9.37 4.70 -2.21
C ALA A 326 9.07 5.95 -1.36
N VAL A 327 8.69 5.74 -0.11
CA VAL A 327 8.44 6.80 0.88
C VAL A 327 9.27 6.55 2.12
N SER A 328 10.10 7.53 2.50
CA SER A 328 10.92 7.49 3.70
C SER A 328 10.20 8.16 4.87
N PHE A 329 10.04 7.42 5.96
CA PHE A 329 9.46 7.88 7.21
C PHE A 329 10.52 7.95 8.29
N VAL A 330 10.46 9.02 9.11
CA VAL A 330 11.38 9.23 10.22
C VAL A 330 10.59 9.61 11.46
N LYS A 331 10.83 8.90 12.58
CA LYS A 331 10.31 9.28 13.88
C LYS A 331 10.96 10.60 14.33
N VAL A 332 10.14 11.53 14.74
CA VAL A 332 10.61 12.81 15.30
C VAL A 332 11.01 12.56 16.75
N GLN A 333 12.16 13.08 17.13
CA GLN A 333 12.67 12.99 18.51
C GLN A 333 11.96 13.97 19.44
#